data_d940bd162e648f56411e5d0841bc6b8d
#
_entry.id   d940bd162e648f56411e5d0841bc6b8d
#
_cell.length_a   1.000
_cell.length_b   1.000
_cell.length_c   1.000
_cell.angle_alpha   90.00
_cell.angle_beta   90.00
_cell.angle_gamma   90.00
#
_symmetry.space_group_name_H-M   'P 1'
#
loop_
_entity.id
_entity.type
_entity.pdbx_description
1 polymer ?
#
loop_
_entity_poly.entity_id
_entity_poly.type
_entity_poly.pdbx_seq_one_letter_code
_entity_poly.pdbx_strand_id
1 'polypeptide(L)'
;MAIKTFAFAFYAATTFAIPLTIRQTGLSPGAAATNDNIQGWQDDIANVNGFLNVAAAGTESALQLEQTAADLLLAQPGAATDEPNRLMALAGLVSSADTTAMAAVSDLMVIFGGVLSNLTTIVNAGEDMTVITGAVNLINDLRCNFVLPDIDQVFAGAVANNPGATAATTSGPNVCLAPGAGTFVLA
;
A
#
# COMPACT_ATOMS: atom_id res chain seq x y z
N MET A 1 -18.60 31.08 10.90
CA MET A 1 -18.51 29.69 10.50
C MET A 1 -18.28 29.67 9.00
N ALA A 2 -17.03 29.54 8.55
CA ALA A 2 -16.67 29.62 7.12
C ALA A 2 -16.46 28.19 6.61
N ILE A 3 -17.36 27.70 5.79
CA ILE A 3 -17.26 26.41 5.12
C ILE A 3 -16.23 26.56 4.00
N LYS A 4 -15.05 25.96 4.18
CA LYS A 4 -14.07 25.83 3.10
C LYS A 4 -14.48 24.67 2.20
N THR A 5 -15.11 25.01 1.07
CA THR A 5 -15.41 24.05 0.02
C THR A 5 -14.10 23.70 -0.72
N PHE A 6 -13.55 22.52 -0.49
CA PHE A 6 -12.46 22.00 -1.31
C PHE A 6 -13.05 21.32 -2.55
N ALA A 7 -12.80 21.92 -3.71
CA ALA A 7 -13.11 21.29 -4.98
C ALA A 7 -12.03 20.25 -5.30
N PHE A 8 -12.42 18.96 -5.30
CA PHE A 8 -11.55 17.89 -5.81
C PHE A 8 -11.51 17.97 -7.33
N ALA A 9 -10.39 18.38 -7.88
CA ALA A 9 -10.12 18.23 -9.30
C ALA A 9 -9.63 16.79 -9.53
N PHE A 10 -10.42 15.98 -10.24
CA PHE A 10 -9.97 14.72 -10.78
C PHE A 10 -8.91 14.99 -11.85
N TYR A 11 -7.65 14.73 -11.52
CA TYR A 11 -6.59 14.71 -12.53
C TYR A 11 -6.69 13.39 -13.30
N ALA A 12 -6.99 13.51 -14.58
CA ALA A 12 -6.85 12.41 -15.53
C ALA A 12 -5.37 11.98 -15.54
N ALA A 13 -5.11 10.72 -15.21
CA ALA A 13 -3.78 10.14 -15.26
C ALA A 13 -3.29 10.14 -16.71
N THR A 14 -2.41 11.07 -17.04
CA THR A 14 -1.60 10.96 -18.26
C THR A 14 -0.51 9.92 -17.96
N THR A 15 -0.59 8.78 -18.62
CA THR A 15 0.42 7.74 -18.61
C THR A 15 1.71 8.27 -19.20
N PHE A 16 2.65 8.72 -18.37
CA PHE A 16 4.03 8.90 -18.78
C PHE A 16 4.71 7.52 -18.71
N ALA A 17 4.85 6.88 -19.86
CA ALA A 17 5.76 5.76 -20.00
C ALA A 17 7.20 6.30 -19.90
N ILE A 18 7.79 6.27 -18.71
CA ILE A 18 9.22 6.48 -18.53
C ILE A 18 9.88 5.15 -18.87
N PRO A 19 10.73 5.07 -19.90
CA PRO A 19 11.50 3.85 -20.13
C PRO A 19 12.59 3.76 -19.05
N LEU A 20 12.31 3.01 -17.97
CA LEU A 20 13.32 2.63 -16.99
C LEU A 20 14.25 1.58 -17.63
N THR A 21 15.27 2.02 -18.33
CA THR A 21 16.35 1.16 -18.79
C THR A 21 17.41 1.04 -17.70
N ILE A 22 17.14 0.30 -16.63
CA ILE A 22 18.19 -0.23 -15.78
C ILE A 22 18.59 -1.58 -16.37
N ARG A 23 19.76 -1.64 -17.02
CA ARG A 23 20.36 -2.89 -17.48
C ARG A 23 20.78 -3.70 -16.26
N GLN A 24 19.90 -4.54 -15.73
CA GLN A 24 20.34 -5.69 -14.95
C GLN A 24 20.92 -6.71 -15.95
N THR A 25 22.24 -6.79 -16.01
CA THR A 25 22.95 -7.71 -16.91
C THR A 25 22.68 -9.15 -16.47
N GLY A 26 21.88 -9.88 -17.24
CA GLY A 26 21.69 -11.32 -17.08
C GLY A 26 20.26 -11.79 -16.82
N LEU A 27 19.31 -10.90 -16.52
CA LEU A 27 17.89 -11.26 -16.34
C LEU A 27 17.11 -11.10 -17.64
N SER A 28 16.03 -11.90 -17.81
CA SER A 28 15.04 -11.63 -18.85
C SER A 28 14.36 -10.28 -18.60
N PRO A 29 13.85 -9.57 -19.63
CA PRO A 29 13.15 -8.30 -19.42
C PRO A 29 11.96 -8.42 -18.46
N GLY A 30 11.27 -9.54 -18.45
CA GLY A 30 10.18 -9.80 -17.50
C GLY A 30 10.66 -9.94 -16.07
N ALA A 31 11.77 -10.66 -15.84
CA ALA A 31 12.36 -10.81 -14.50
C ALA A 31 12.87 -9.49 -13.94
N ALA A 32 13.52 -8.64 -14.76
CA ALA A 32 13.97 -7.32 -14.35
C ALA A 32 12.78 -6.43 -13.96
N ALA A 33 11.75 -6.37 -14.81
CA ALA A 33 10.53 -5.60 -14.52
C ALA A 33 9.80 -6.11 -13.26
N THR A 34 9.76 -7.42 -13.05
CA THR A 34 9.19 -8.03 -11.85
C THR A 34 9.95 -7.56 -10.61
N ASN A 35 11.28 -7.66 -10.60
CA ASN A 35 12.11 -7.25 -9.46
C ASN A 35 11.96 -5.76 -9.14
N ASP A 36 11.99 -4.90 -10.17
CA ASP A 36 11.88 -3.45 -9.98
C ASP A 36 10.51 -3.06 -9.39
N ASN A 37 9.43 -3.69 -9.84
CA ASN A 37 8.08 -3.42 -9.30
C ASN A 37 7.91 -4.00 -7.90
N ILE A 38 8.42 -5.20 -7.61
CA ILE A 38 8.41 -5.77 -6.25
C ILE A 38 9.18 -4.87 -5.29
N GLN A 39 10.40 -4.44 -5.65
CA GLN A 39 11.20 -3.58 -4.79
C GLN A 39 10.50 -2.24 -4.51
N GLY A 40 9.99 -1.58 -5.56
CA GLY A 40 9.27 -0.33 -5.38
C GLY A 40 8.04 -0.50 -4.50
N TRP A 41 7.30 -1.61 -4.64
CA TRP A 41 6.15 -1.88 -3.78
C TRP A 41 6.56 -2.17 -2.32
N GLN A 42 7.66 -2.90 -2.11
CA GLN A 42 8.21 -3.10 -0.76
C GLN A 42 8.60 -1.78 -0.08
N ASP A 43 9.15 -0.83 -0.84
CA ASP A 43 9.48 0.51 -0.32
C ASP A 43 8.20 1.28 0.07
N ASP A 44 7.13 1.20 -0.72
CA ASP A 44 5.82 1.80 -0.40
C ASP A 44 5.19 1.15 0.86
N ILE A 45 5.22 -0.19 0.94
CA ILE A 45 4.78 -0.95 2.11
C ILE A 45 5.53 -0.50 3.36
N ALA A 46 6.85 -0.35 3.28
CA ALA A 46 7.68 0.06 4.41
C ALA A 46 7.31 1.47 4.90
N ASN A 47 7.01 2.40 4.00
CA ASN A 47 6.59 3.75 4.34
C ASN A 47 5.23 3.75 5.07
N VAL A 48 4.23 3.04 4.55
CA VAL A 48 2.91 2.93 5.18
C VAL A 48 3.02 2.22 6.54
N ASN A 49 3.79 1.13 6.63
CA ASN A 49 4.01 0.42 7.89
C ASN A 49 4.76 1.27 8.91
N GLY A 50 5.71 2.11 8.46
CA GLY A 50 6.41 3.09 9.30
C GLY A 50 5.43 4.04 9.99
N PHE A 51 4.51 4.63 9.22
CA PHE A 51 3.44 5.47 9.75
C PHE A 51 2.57 4.72 10.78
N LEU A 52 2.11 3.50 10.46
CA LEU A 52 1.26 2.71 11.35
C LEU A 52 1.96 2.35 12.66
N ASN A 53 3.27 2.05 12.61
CA ASN A 53 4.08 1.76 13.79
C ASN A 53 4.20 2.99 14.70
N VAL A 54 4.43 4.17 14.13
CA VAL A 54 4.53 5.42 14.87
C VAL A 54 3.18 5.80 15.49
N ALA A 55 2.09 5.67 14.72
CA ALA A 55 0.74 5.92 15.22
C ALA A 55 0.37 4.97 16.38
N ALA A 56 0.71 3.67 16.26
CA ALA A 56 0.47 2.68 17.31
C ALA A 56 1.32 2.93 18.58
N ALA A 57 2.52 3.50 18.44
CA ALA A 57 3.36 3.85 19.57
C ALA A 57 2.81 5.02 20.39
N GLY A 58 1.90 5.83 19.84
CA GLY A 58 1.27 6.97 20.51
C GLY A 58 2.24 8.08 20.89
N THR A 59 3.39 8.19 20.19
CA THR A 59 4.45 9.18 20.49
C THR A 59 4.27 10.48 19.70
N GLU A 60 3.45 10.48 18.67
CA GLU A 60 3.21 11.62 17.81
C GLU A 60 1.94 12.37 18.20
N SER A 61 1.92 13.68 17.93
CA SER A 61 0.71 14.50 18.06
C SER A 61 -0.27 14.23 16.92
N ALA A 62 -1.54 14.56 17.13
CA ALA A 62 -2.57 14.46 16.11
C ALA A 62 -2.16 15.17 14.80
N LEU A 63 -1.66 16.40 14.91
CA LEU A 63 -1.20 17.19 13.76
C LEU A 63 -0.06 16.50 12.99
N GLN A 64 0.90 15.87 13.68
CA GLN A 64 1.99 15.14 13.03
C GLN A 64 1.46 13.91 12.29
N LEU A 65 0.52 13.17 12.88
CA LEU A 65 -0.11 12.02 12.24
C LEU A 65 -0.93 12.45 11.00
N GLU A 66 -1.67 13.55 11.07
CA GLU A 66 -2.40 14.13 9.94
C GLU A 66 -1.44 14.52 8.80
N GLN A 67 -0.33 15.17 9.12
CA GLN A 67 0.68 15.57 8.13
C GLN A 67 1.33 14.34 7.47
N THR A 68 1.73 13.34 8.26
CA THR A 68 2.34 12.11 7.72
C THR A 68 1.34 11.32 6.85
N ALA A 69 0.07 11.24 7.26
CA ALA A 69 -0.98 10.63 6.45
C ALA A 69 -1.19 11.40 5.13
N ALA A 70 -1.12 12.74 5.17
CA ALA A 70 -1.18 13.56 3.96
C ALA A 70 0.02 13.30 3.03
N ASP A 71 1.22 13.14 3.56
CA ASP A 71 2.41 12.82 2.76
C ASP A 71 2.28 11.44 2.08
N LEU A 72 1.71 10.43 2.76
CA LEU A 72 1.44 9.12 2.17
C LEU A 72 0.44 9.18 1.01
N LEU A 73 -0.47 10.16 1.02
CA LEU A 73 -1.47 10.35 -0.03
C LEU A 73 -0.99 11.28 -1.16
N LEU A 74 -0.18 12.30 -0.83
CA LEU A 74 0.05 13.46 -1.72
C LEU A 74 1.50 13.63 -2.17
N ALA A 75 2.49 13.03 -1.48
CA ALA A 75 3.86 13.03 -1.96
C ALA A 75 3.92 12.37 -3.36
N GLN A 76 4.80 12.81 -4.23
CA GLN A 76 4.80 12.38 -5.64
C GLN A 76 5.94 11.37 -5.90
N PRO A 77 5.65 10.06 -6.04
CA PRO A 77 4.38 9.39 -5.70
C PRO A 77 4.21 9.22 -4.19
N GLY A 78 3.00 9.41 -3.67
CA GLY A 78 2.69 9.07 -2.28
C GLY A 78 2.67 7.56 -2.11
N ALA A 79 3.35 7.02 -1.10
CA ALA A 79 3.50 5.57 -0.96
C ALA A 79 2.15 4.83 -0.98
N ALA A 80 1.14 5.34 -0.27
CA ALA A 80 -0.16 4.69 -0.24
C ALA A 80 -0.92 4.78 -1.58
N THR A 81 -0.71 5.86 -2.35
CA THR A 81 -1.34 6.03 -3.67
C THR A 81 -0.57 5.34 -4.80
N ASP A 82 0.70 4.98 -4.56
CA ASP A 82 1.50 4.22 -5.53
C ASP A 82 1.25 2.70 -5.43
N GLU A 83 0.87 2.17 -4.27
CA GLU A 83 0.57 0.73 -4.11
C GLU A 83 -0.42 0.20 -5.18
N PRO A 84 -1.54 0.87 -5.51
CA PRO A 84 -2.40 0.46 -6.63
C PRO A 84 -1.71 0.47 -8.00
N ASN A 85 -0.77 1.39 -8.24
CA ASN A 85 -0.01 1.44 -9.49
C ASN A 85 0.95 0.25 -9.60
N ARG A 86 1.62 -0.11 -8.48
CA ARG A 86 2.45 -1.31 -8.38
C ARG A 86 1.65 -2.58 -8.61
N LEU A 87 0.45 -2.66 -8.02
CA LEU A 87 -0.48 -3.75 -8.27
C LEU A 87 -0.77 -3.91 -9.76
N MET A 88 -1.13 -2.85 -10.45
CA MET A 88 -1.43 -2.90 -11.88
C MET A 88 -0.22 -3.31 -12.72
N ALA A 89 0.97 -2.84 -12.37
CA ALA A 89 2.20 -3.21 -13.05
C ALA A 89 2.52 -4.71 -12.87
N LEU A 90 2.41 -5.25 -11.65
CA LEU A 90 2.65 -6.68 -11.38
C LEU A 90 1.54 -7.58 -11.88
N ALA A 91 0.27 -7.15 -11.86
CA ALA A 91 -0.85 -7.90 -12.41
C ALA A 91 -0.63 -8.25 -13.90
N GLY A 92 -0.01 -7.34 -14.66
CA GLY A 92 0.39 -7.58 -16.04
C GLY A 92 1.51 -8.63 -16.22
N LEU A 93 2.20 -8.99 -15.14
CA LEU A 93 3.30 -9.95 -15.10
C LEU A 93 2.88 -11.30 -14.50
N VAL A 94 1.71 -11.39 -13.89
CA VAL A 94 1.10 -12.64 -13.39
C VAL A 94 0.48 -13.41 -14.54
N SER A 95 0.58 -14.74 -14.51
CA SER A 95 -0.12 -15.58 -15.48
C SER A 95 -1.63 -15.58 -15.23
N SER A 96 -2.43 -15.41 -16.28
CA SER A 96 -3.89 -15.54 -16.19
C SER A 96 -4.37 -16.95 -15.77
N ALA A 97 -3.50 -17.94 -15.85
CA ALA A 97 -3.77 -19.29 -15.37
C ALA A 97 -3.52 -19.45 -13.85
N ASP A 98 -2.84 -18.50 -13.22
CA ASP A 98 -2.66 -18.45 -11.75
C ASP A 98 -3.90 -17.83 -11.10
N THR A 99 -4.89 -18.67 -10.84
CA THR A 99 -6.17 -18.22 -10.26
C THR A 99 -6.03 -17.64 -8.86
N THR A 100 -5.02 -18.06 -8.09
CA THR A 100 -4.76 -17.55 -6.73
C THR A 100 -4.23 -16.12 -6.78
N ALA A 101 -3.18 -15.88 -7.56
CA ALA A 101 -2.63 -14.54 -7.70
C ALA A 101 -3.62 -13.58 -8.38
N MET A 102 -4.41 -14.04 -9.36
CA MET A 102 -5.44 -13.23 -10.00
C MET A 102 -6.61 -12.89 -9.08
N ALA A 103 -7.00 -13.79 -8.16
CA ALA A 103 -7.97 -13.48 -7.11
C ALA A 103 -7.42 -12.40 -6.17
N ALA A 104 -6.18 -12.54 -5.70
CA ALA A 104 -5.51 -11.53 -4.87
C ALA A 104 -5.43 -10.15 -5.55
N VAL A 105 -5.13 -10.10 -6.86
CA VAL A 105 -5.20 -8.85 -7.65
C VAL A 105 -6.59 -8.21 -7.56
N SER A 106 -7.66 -9.02 -7.75
CA SER A 106 -9.03 -8.52 -7.73
C SER A 106 -9.44 -8.01 -6.35
N ASP A 107 -9.04 -8.70 -5.29
CA ASP A 107 -9.34 -8.31 -3.91
C ASP A 107 -8.61 -7.02 -3.53
N LEU A 108 -7.33 -6.90 -3.87
CA LEU A 108 -6.52 -5.70 -3.63
C LEU A 108 -7.09 -4.46 -4.33
N MET A 109 -7.61 -4.59 -5.54
CA MET A 109 -8.26 -3.47 -6.25
C MET A 109 -9.43 -2.86 -5.47
N VAL A 110 -10.12 -3.66 -4.67
CA VAL A 110 -11.22 -3.21 -3.82
C VAL A 110 -10.71 -2.68 -2.48
N ILE A 111 -9.79 -3.41 -1.85
CA ILE A 111 -9.36 -3.17 -0.47
C ILE A 111 -8.52 -1.89 -0.35
N PHE A 112 -7.70 -1.56 -1.34
CA PHE A 112 -6.92 -0.31 -1.33
C PHE A 112 -7.78 0.93 -1.18
N GLY A 113 -9.00 0.94 -1.73
CA GLY A 113 -9.96 2.01 -1.51
C GLY A 113 -10.26 2.26 -0.03
N GLY A 114 -10.33 1.19 0.77
CA GLY A 114 -10.52 1.27 2.21
C GLY A 114 -9.32 1.88 2.94
N VAL A 115 -8.09 1.49 2.57
CA VAL A 115 -6.86 2.07 3.14
C VAL A 115 -6.78 3.56 2.84
N LEU A 116 -6.96 3.96 1.58
CA LEU A 116 -6.91 5.38 1.16
C LEU A 116 -8.01 6.23 1.81
N SER A 117 -9.21 5.67 1.96
CA SER A 117 -10.33 6.34 2.64
C SER A 117 -10.03 6.61 4.11
N ASN A 118 -9.43 5.63 4.82
CA ASN A 118 -9.07 5.82 6.22
C ASN A 118 -7.89 6.79 6.39
N LEU A 119 -6.88 6.78 5.50
CA LEU A 119 -5.84 7.82 5.49
C LEU A 119 -6.45 9.22 5.27
N THR A 120 -7.41 9.33 4.35
CA THR A 120 -8.15 10.59 4.14
C THR A 120 -8.93 11.02 5.38
N THR A 121 -9.49 10.06 6.12
CA THR A 121 -10.16 10.33 7.41
C THR A 121 -9.18 10.90 8.44
N ILE A 122 -7.96 10.36 8.51
CA ILE A 122 -6.91 10.89 9.40
C ILE A 122 -6.55 12.33 9.01
N VAL A 123 -6.30 12.61 7.74
CA VAL A 123 -5.97 13.96 7.25
C VAL A 123 -7.06 15.00 7.60
N ASN A 124 -8.31 14.58 7.66
CA ASN A 124 -9.45 15.45 7.95
C ASN A 124 -9.94 15.38 9.40
N ALA A 125 -9.19 14.74 10.30
CA ALA A 125 -9.62 14.51 11.69
C ALA A 125 -9.71 15.80 12.52
N GLY A 126 -9.02 16.89 12.13
CA GLY A 126 -9.02 18.16 12.86
C GLY A 126 -8.41 18.01 14.25
N GLU A 127 -7.34 17.26 14.35
CA GLU A 127 -6.60 16.94 15.58
C GLU A 127 -7.39 16.07 16.58
N ASP A 128 -8.50 15.43 16.16
CA ASP A 128 -9.23 14.48 17.00
C ASP A 128 -8.53 13.11 17.04
N MET A 129 -7.81 12.86 18.12
CA MET A 129 -7.09 11.60 18.33
C MET A 129 -7.99 10.37 18.37
N THR A 130 -9.28 10.49 18.69
CA THR A 130 -10.22 9.37 18.69
C THR A 130 -10.52 8.95 17.25
N VAL A 131 -10.74 9.93 16.37
CA VAL A 131 -10.94 9.70 14.94
C VAL A 131 -9.68 9.10 14.30
N ILE A 132 -8.50 9.67 14.60
CA ILE A 132 -7.21 9.19 14.08
C ILE A 132 -6.97 7.73 14.50
N THR A 133 -7.10 7.44 15.80
CA THR A 133 -6.89 6.08 16.33
C THR A 133 -7.86 5.08 15.71
N GLY A 134 -9.12 5.44 15.56
CA GLY A 134 -10.12 4.60 14.90
C GLY A 134 -9.73 4.27 13.46
N ALA A 135 -9.31 5.26 12.69
CA ALA A 135 -8.90 5.08 11.30
C ALA A 135 -7.59 4.25 11.17
N VAL A 136 -6.60 4.49 12.05
CA VAL A 136 -5.36 3.68 12.11
C VAL A 136 -5.67 2.22 12.39
N ASN A 137 -6.58 1.92 13.33
CA ASN A 137 -6.97 0.54 13.63
C ASN A 137 -7.63 -0.15 12.43
N LEU A 138 -8.49 0.56 11.70
CA LEU A 138 -9.10 0.03 10.48
C LEU A 138 -8.08 -0.23 9.38
N ILE A 139 -7.08 0.65 9.20
CA ILE A 139 -6.00 0.43 8.25
C ILE A 139 -5.19 -0.81 8.66
N ASN A 140 -4.84 -0.94 9.94
CA ASN A 140 -4.11 -2.10 10.44
C ASN A 140 -4.89 -3.40 10.19
N ASP A 141 -6.19 -3.43 10.46
CA ASP A 141 -7.04 -4.60 10.23
C ASP A 141 -7.05 -4.99 8.74
N LEU A 142 -7.27 -4.02 7.85
CA LEU A 142 -7.24 -4.25 6.40
C LEU A 142 -5.88 -4.77 5.95
N ARG A 143 -4.78 -4.15 6.39
CA ARG A 143 -3.44 -4.53 5.95
C ARG A 143 -3.01 -5.89 6.49
N CYS A 144 -3.23 -6.18 7.77
CA CYS A 144 -2.79 -7.43 8.38
C CYS A 144 -3.55 -8.65 7.85
N ASN A 145 -4.86 -8.50 7.63
CA ASN A 145 -5.71 -9.66 7.32
C ASN A 145 -5.92 -9.87 5.81
N PHE A 146 -5.71 -8.83 5.00
CA PHE A 146 -6.03 -8.90 3.57
C PHE A 146 -4.89 -8.35 2.70
N VAL A 147 -4.49 -7.08 2.85
CA VAL A 147 -3.58 -6.42 1.91
C VAL A 147 -2.23 -7.15 1.82
N LEU A 148 -1.56 -7.38 2.95
CA LEU A 148 -0.23 -7.99 2.94
C LEU A 148 -0.23 -9.45 2.49
N PRO A 149 -1.17 -10.31 2.95
CA PRO A 149 -1.29 -11.67 2.43
C PRO A 149 -1.57 -11.72 0.92
N ASP A 150 -2.41 -10.84 0.40
CA ASP A 150 -2.73 -10.79 -1.02
C ASP A 150 -1.55 -10.28 -1.86
N ILE A 151 -0.79 -9.29 -1.36
CA ILE A 151 0.45 -8.83 -2.02
C ILE A 151 1.44 -9.99 -2.15
N ASP A 152 1.61 -10.81 -1.12
CA ASP A 152 2.49 -11.99 -1.16
C ASP A 152 2.05 -12.98 -2.25
N GLN A 153 0.74 -13.17 -2.48
CA GLN A 153 0.24 -14.01 -3.57
C GLN A 153 0.55 -13.39 -4.95
N VAL A 154 0.40 -12.07 -5.09
CA VAL A 154 0.74 -11.37 -6.35
C VAL A 154 2.24 -11.45 -6.63
N PHE A 155 3.10 -11.26 -5.61
CA PHE A 155 4.55 -11.41 -5.75
C PHE A 155 4.92 -12.83 -6.19
N ALA A 156 4.36 -13.86 -5.52
CA ALA A 156 4.61 -15.25 -5.85
C ALA A 156 4.19 -15.57 -7.30
N GLY A 157 3.00 -15.12 -7.72
CA GLY A 157 2.51 -15.34 -9.09
C GLY A 157 3.34 -14.63 -10.16
N ALA A 158 3.77 -13.39 -9.89
CA ALA A 158 4.63 -12.63 -10.81
C ALA A 158 6.02 -13.28 -10.94
N VAL A 159 6.62 -13.75 -9.84
CA VAL A 159 7.91 -14.45 -9.85
C VAL A 159 7.81 -15.80 -10.58
N ALA A 160 6.75 -16.57 -10.31
CA ALA A 160 6.52 -17.87 -10.97
C ALA A 160 6.41 -17.75 -12.50
N ASN A 161 5.81 -16.67 -12.98
CA ASN A 161 5.64 -16.41 -14.40
C ASN A 161 6.86 -15.77 -15.08
N ASN A 162 7.85 -15.29 -14.32
CA ASN A 162 9.03 -14.59 -14.82
C ASN A 162 10.32 -15.23 -14.28
N PRO A 163 10.77 -16.35 -14.87
CA PRO A 163 11.96 -17.07 -14.41
C PRO A 163 13.19 -16.17 -14.32
N GLY A 164 13.86 -16.19 -13.18
CA GLY A 164 14.99 -15.32 -12.85
C GLY A 164 14.61 -14.11 -11.99
N ALA A 165 13.31 -13.84 -11.76
CA ALA A 165 12.88 -12.89 -10.76
C ALA A 165 13.16 -13.42 -9.34
N THR A 166 13.36 -12.50 -8.40
CA THR A 166 13.67 -12.83 -7.01
C THR A 166 12.39 -12.94 -6.20
N ALA A 167 12.22 -14.05 -5.49
CA ALA A 167 11.11 -14.21 -4.56
C ALA A 167 11.19 -13.15 -3.46
N ALA A 168 10.04 -12.61 -3.10
CA ALA A 168 9.90 -11.61 -2.04
C ALA A 168 8.63 -11.89 -1.23
N THR A 169 8.64 -11.43 0.01
CA THR A 169 7.50 -11.42 0.90
C THR A 169 7.35 -10.05 1.52
N THR A 170 6.14 -9.71 1.93
CA THR A 170 5.87 -8.47 2.65
C THR A 170 6.28 -8.58 4.12
N SER A 171 6.61 -7.45 4.73
CA SER A 171 6.69 -7.31 6.18
C SER A 171 5.50 -6.48 6.66
N GLY A 172 4.80 -6.93 7.68
CA GLY A 172 3.70 -6.18 8.29
C GLY A 172 4.19 -5.10 9.25
N PRO A 173 3.33 -4.13 9.62
CA PRO A 173 3.58 -3.27 10.76
C PRO A 173 3.65 -4.10 12.04
N ASN A 174 4.31 -3.58 13.09
CA ASN A 174 4.54 -4.33 14.35
C ASN A 174 3.24 -4.88 14.95
N VAL A 175 2.14 -4.19 14.76
CA VAL A 175 0.83 -4.63 15.25
C VAL A 175 0.35 -5.95 14.62
N CYS A 176 0.72 -6.25 13.38
CA CYS A 176 0.42 -7.54 12.74
C CYS A 176 1.19 -8.72 13.35
N LEU A 177 2.30 -8.43 14.02
CA LEU A 177 3.17 -9.43 14.65
C LEU A 177 2.76 -9.72 16.11
N ALA A 178 1.86 -8.92 16.68
CA ALA A 178 1.40 -9.12 18.06
C ALA A 178 0.56 -10.40 18.19
N PRO A 179 0.79 -11.24 19.23
CA PRO A 179 -0.06 -12.40 19.49
C PRO A 179 -1.51 -11.93 19.69
N GLY A 180 -2.42 -12.35 18.84
CA GLY A 180 -3.83 -11.95 18.86
C GLY A 180 -4.20 -10.81 17.90
N ALA A 181 -3.34 -10.44 16.96
CA ALA A 181 -3.60 -9.41 15.96
C ALA A 181 -4.85 -9.64 15.06
N GLY A 182 -5.56 -10.73 15.22
CA GLY A 182 -6.82 -11.02 14.52
C GLY A 182 -8.10 -10.60 15.25
N THR A 183 -8.01 -9.96 16.43
CA THR A 183 -9.20 -9.53 17.19
C THR A 183 -8.95 -8.16 17.83
N PHE A 184 -9.07 -7.09 17.06
CA PHE A 184 -9.18 -5.76 17.65
C PHE A 184 -10.58 -5.61 18.25
N VAL A 185 -10.68 -5.81 19.56
CA VAL A 185 -11.84 -5.37 20.33
C VAL A 185 -11.72 -3.86 20.47
N LEU A 186 -12.60 -3.14 19.81
CA LEU A 186 -12.79 -1.71 20.06
C LEU A 186 -13.13 -1.55 21.55
N ALA A 187 -12.26 -0.93 22.32
CA ALA A 187 -12.53 -0.50 23.68
C ALA A 187 -13.16 0.89 23.69
#